data_811b94854f036433d3476b93ae6b4f3a
#
_entry.id   811b94854f036433d3476b93ae6b4f3a
#
_cell.length_a   1.000
_cell.length_b   1.000
_cell.length_c   1.000
_cell.angle_alpha   90.00
_cell.angle_beta   90.00
_cell.angle_gamma   90.00
#
_symmetry.space_group_name_H-M   'P 1'
#
loop_
_entity.id
_entity.type
_entity.pdbx_description
1 polymer ?
#
loop_
_entity_poly.entity_id
_entity_poly.type
_entity_poly.pdbx_seq_one_letter_code
_entity_poly.pdbx_strand_id
1 'polypeptide(L)'
;MELSVNHLLGIKYITEADIQLIFETADHFKEVINRPIKKVPSLRDITIANLFFENSTRTKLSFELAEKRLSADVINFASSSSSVTKGETLIDTVNNILSMKVDMVVMRHPNPGAGVFLSKHVDASIINAGDGAHEHPTQALLDSYSIREKLGDVAGKKVVIVGDILHSRVALSNIFALQKLGASVKVCGPKTLIPKHIEKLNVGVETNLRNALEWCDVANMLRVQNERMDISYFPTTREYTQQFGLNKAILDSLNKEIVVMHPGPINRGVEITSDVADSKQSIILEQVQNGVAIRMAVIYLLASKIKHHED
;
A
#
# COMPACT_ATOMS: atom_id res chain seq x y z
N MET A 1 14.75 -19.17 -2.45
CA MET A 1 13.89 -18.66 -3.56
C MET A 1 14.15 -17.18 -3.70
N GLU A 2 14.05 -16.64 -4.92
CA GLU A 2 14.25 -15.23 -5.24
C GLU A 2 13.01 -14.66 -5.89
N LEU A 3 12.83 -13.32 -5.81
CA LEU A 3 11.74 -12.65 -6.54
C LEU A 3 11.94 -12.78 -8.05
N SER A 4 10.86 -12.91 -8.81
CA SER A 4 10.92 -12.96 -10.28
C SER A 4 11.29 -11.61 -10.92
N VAL A 5 11.28 -10.52 -10.14
CA VAL A 5 11.49 -9.14 -10.58
C VAL A 5 12.68 -8.48 -9.88
N ASN A 6 13.32 -7.51 -10.54
CA ASN A 6 14.41 -6.70 -9.95
C ASN A 6 13.92 -5.39 -9.30
N HIS A 7 12.66 -5.04 -9.52
CA HIS A 7 12.02 -3.83 -9.00
C HIS A 7 10.62 -4.18 -8.50
N LEU A 8 10.12 -3.51 -7.48
CA LEU A 8 8.71 -3.59 -7.08
C LEU A 8 7.95 -2.36 -7.59
N LEU A 9 7.51 -2.37 -8.83
CA LEU A 9 6.85 -1.23 -9.48
C LEU A 9 5.33 -1.23 -9.31
N GLY A 10 4.73 -2.41 -9.12
CA GLY A 10 3.30 -2.59 -8.90
C GLY A 10 2.98 -4.07 -8.68
N ILE A 11 1.82 -4.33 -8.11
CA ILE A 11 1.32 -5.71 -7.92
C ILE A 11 1.04 -6.39 -9.27
N LYS A 12 0.68 -5.61 -10.27
CA LYS A 12 0.46 -6.12 -11.62
C LYS A 12 1.64 -6.91 -12.17
N TYR A 13 2.86 -6.54 -11.80
CA TYR A 13 4.10 -7.04 -12.38
C TYR A 13 4.73 -8.23 -11.64
N ILE A 14 4.23 -8.58 -10.45
CA ILE A 14 4.71 -9.71 -9.65
C ILE A 14 3.74 -10.88 -9.72
N THR A 15 4.24 -12.09 -9.48
CA THR A 15 3.43 -13.33 -9.47
C THR A 15 2.83 -13.60 -8.09
N GLU A 16 1.91 -14.55 -8.01
CA GLU A 16 1.41 -15.07 -6.73
C GLU A 16 2.57 -15.66 -5.90
N ALA A 17 3.48 -16.39 -6.53
CA ALA A 17 4.66 -16.96 -5.87
C ALA A 17 5.57 -15.89 -5.25
N ASP A 18 5.75 -14.75 -5.93
CA ASP A 18 6.48 -13.61 -5.35
C ASP A 18 5.76 -13.07 -4.11
N ILE A 19 4.43 -12.97 -4.14
CA ILE A 19 3.65 -12.49 -2.99
C ILE A 19 3.81 -13.46 -1.82
N GLN A 20 3.73 -14.77 -2.05
CA GLN A 20 3.91 -15.77 -1.00
C GLN A 20 5.33 -15.71 -0.41
N LEU A 21 6.36 -15.59 -1.25
CA LEU A 21 7.75 -15.43 -0.79
C LEU A 21 7.94 -14.17 0.08
N ILE A 22 7.31 -13.05 -0.32
CA ILE A 22 7.32 -11.82 0.50
C ILE A 22 6.62 -12.07 1.84
N PHE A 23 5.51 -12.79 1.86
CA PHE A 23 4.77 -13.10 3.09
C PHE A 23 5.57 -14.00 4.03
N GLU A 24 6.17 -15.09 3.53
CA GLU A 24 7.04 -15.97 4.32
C GLU A 24 8.23 -15.20 4.91
N THR A 25 8.84 -14.34 4.11
CA THR A 25 9.94 -13.50 4.57
C THR A 25 9.48 -12.48 5.61
N ALA A 26 8.27 -11.94 5.45
CA ALA A 26 7.67 -11.00 6.41
C ALA A 26 7.33 -11.67 7.74
N ASP A 27 6.95 -12.96 7.76
CA ASP A 27 6.72 -13.73 8.98
C ASP A 27 7.98 -13.73 9.85
N HIS A 28 9.15 -14.01 9.25
CA HIS A 28 10.44 -13.96 9.96
C HIS A 28 10.76 -12.55 10.48
N PHE A 29 10.54 -11.52 9.69
CA PHE A 29 10.78 -10.15 10.14
C PHE A 29 9.78 -9.69 11.20
N LYS A 30 8.56 -10.20 11.18
CA LYS A 30 7.59 -9.93 12.24
C LYS A 30 8.04 -10.48 13.59
N GLU A 31 8.65 -11.65 13.61
CA GLU A 31 9.31 -12.16 14.83
C GLU A 31 10.43 -11.22 15.29
N VAL A 32 11.29 -10.76 14.37
CA VAL A 32 12.38 -9.82 14.70
C VAL A 32 11.84 -8.52 15.30
N ILE A 33 10.77 -7.97 14.74
CA ILE A 33 10.14 -6.73 15.24
C ILE A 33 9.66 -6.87 16.69
N ASN A 34 9.27 -8.07 17.11
CA ASN A 34 8.76 -8.36 18.44
C ASN A 34 9.87 -8.73 19.45
N ARG A 35 11.14 -8.86 19.03
CA ARG A 35 12.28 -9.13 19.92
C ARG A 35 12.72 -7.86 20.69
N PRO A 36 13.43 -8.00 21.81
CA PRO A 36 14.07 -6.85 22.48
C PRO A 36 15.02 -6.09 21.54
N ILE A 37 15.86 -6.82 20.76
CA ILE A 37 16.73 -6.26 19.71
C ILE A 37 16.00 -6.42 18.38
N LYS A 38 15.46 -5.30 17.90
CA LYS A 38 14.61 -5.23 16.69
C LYS A 38 15.40 -4.94 15.41
N LYS A 39 16.69 -5.21 15.40
CA LYS A 39 17.63 -4.88 14.32
C LYS A 39 18.40 -6.14 13.90
N VAL A 40 18.58 -6.31 12.59
CA VAL A 40 19.35 -7.39 11.99
C VAL A 40 20.42 -6.81 11.05
N PRO A 41 21.64 -7.37 10.97
CA PRO A 41 22.73 -6.81 10.18
C PRO A 41 22.70 -7.25 8.70
N SER A 42 21.51 -7.44 8.13
CA SER A 42 21.37 -8.06 6.81
C SER A 42 21.82 -7.17 5.65
N LEU A 43 21.73 -5.84 5.81
CA LEU A 43 21.98 -4.87 4.72
C LEU A 43 22.97 -3.77 5.13
N ARG A 44 24.05 -4.13 5.86
CA ARG A 44 25.06 -3.15 6.35
C ARG A 44 25.77 -2.38 5.24
N ASP A 45 25.91 -3.00 4.06
CA ASP A 45 26.66 -2.45 2.93
C ASP A 45 25.72 -1.94 1.82
N ILE A 46 24.41 -1.81 2.10
CA ILE A 46 23.41 -1.33 1.16
C ILE A 46 22.94 0.08 1.54
N THR A 47 23.03 0.97 0.58
CA THR A 47 22.54 2.36 0.71
C THR A 47 21.21 2.52 -0.02
N ILE A 48 20.18 3.01 0.68
CA ILE A 48 18.83 3.20 0.15
C ILE A 48 18.46 4.68 0.15
N ALA A 49 18.02 5.20 -0.99
CA ALA A 49 17.52 6.57 -1.11
C ALA A 49 15.99 6.61 -1.10
N ASN A 50 15.41 7.31 -0.14
CA ASN A 50 13.98 7.59 -0.06
C ASN A 50 13.65 8.89 -0.81
N LEU A 51 13.09 8.80 -2.01
CA LEU A 51 12.76 9.90 -2.90
C LEU A 51 11.24 10.19 -2.86
N PHE A 52 10.82 11.07 -1.99
CA PHE A 52 9.42 11.42 -1.81
C PHE A 52 9.09 12.77 -2.45
N PHE A 53 8.54 12.72 -3.67
CA PHE A 53 8.08 13.89 -4.43
C PHE A 53 6.63 14.30 -4.08
N GLU A 54 5.94 13.49 -3.28
CA GLU A 54 4.61 13.73 -2.73
C GLU A 54 4.64 13.54 -1.21
N ASN A 55 3.95 14.38 -0.47
CA ASN A 55 3.92 14.32 0.99
C ASN A 55 3.35 12.98 1.49
N SER A 56 4.10 12.30 2.37
CA SER A 56 3.65 11.08 3.03
C SER A 56 4.46 10.78 4.28
N THR A 57 3.95 11.22 5.43
CA THR A 57 4.64 10.99 6.72
C THR A 57 4.72 9.51 7.08
N ARG A 58 3.61 8.79 7.06
CA ARG A 58 3.58 7.38 7.48
C ARG A 58 4.36 6.45 6.57
N THR A 59 4.19 6.56 5.25
CA THR A 59 4.90 5.70 4.30
C THR A 59 6.40 5.92 4.42
N LYS A 60 6.85 7.18 4.47
CA LYS A 60 8.26 7.53 4.66
C LYS A 60 8.82 6.95 5.96
N LEU A 61 8.17 7.22 7.10
CA LEU A 61 8.61 6.70 8.40
C LEU A 61 8.65 5.16 8.45
N SER A 62 7.69 4.50 7.80
CA SER A 62 7.62 3.04 7.78
C SER A 62 8.74 2.41 6.92
N PHE A 63 9.09 3.03 5.77
CA PHE A 63 10.24 2.61 4.98
C PHE A 63 11.55 2.86 5.74
N GLU A 64 11.75 4.08 6.21
CA GLU A 64 12.95 4.43 6.98
C GLU A 64 13.15 3.52 8.20
N LEU A 65 12.08 3.16 8.89
CA LEU A 65 12.16 2.22 10.02
C LEU A 65 12.53 0.80 9.56
N ALA A 66 11.97 0.33 8.45
CA ALA A 66 12.28 -0.99 7.88
C ALA A 66 13.75 -1.07 7.45
N GLU A 67 14.25 -0.05 6.76
CA GLU A 67 15.64 0.09 6.31
C GLU A 67 16.61 0.08 7.49
N LYS A 68 16.38 0.91 8.51
CA LYS A 68 17.18 0.98 9.73
C LYS A 68 17.19 -0.33 10.52
N ARG A 69 16.07 -1.08 10.52
CA ARG A 69 16.01 -2.41 11.16
C ARG A 69 16.80 -3.46 10.42
N LEU A 70 16.96 -3.33 9.11
CA LEU A 70 17.82 -4.16 8.27
C LEU A 70 19.31 -3.74 8.33
N SER A 71 19.64 -2.64 9.00
CA SER A 71 20.97 -2.02 9.10
C SER A 71 21.46 -1.39 7.80
N ALA A 72 20.55 -1.03 6.87
CA ALA A 72 20.91 -0.28 5.68
C ALA A 72 21.24 1.19 6.02
N ASP A 73 22.09 1.80 5.20
CA ASP A 73 22.32 3.25 5.20
C ASP A 73 21.17 3.94 4.48
N VAL A 74 20.65 5.03 5.06
CA VAL A 74 19.43 5.66 4.59
C VAL A 74 19.65 7.13 4.24
N ILE A 75 19.36 7.48 2.99
CA ILE A 75 19.34 8.86 2.51
C ILE A 75 17.88 9.29 2.28
N ASN A 76 17.48 10.38 2.93
CA ASN A 76 16.14 10.95 2.77
C ASN A 76 16.18 12.22 1.94
N PHE A 77 15.47 12.21 0.82
CA PHE A 77 15.28 13.35 -0.04
C PHE A 77 13.84 13.89 0.10
N ALA A 78 13.70 15.20 0.20
CA ALA A 78 12.40 15.88 0.21
C ALA A 78 12.37 16.93 -0.89
N SER A 79 11.38 16.87 -1.79
CA SER A 79 11.25 17.75 -2.94
C SER A 79 11.05 19.23 -2.60
N SER A 80 10.49 19.54 -1.43
CA SER A 80 10.20 20.91 -1.00
C SER A 80 11.45 21.79 -0.76
N SER A 81 12.63 21.15 -0.66
CA SER A 81 13.91 21.86 -0.42
C SER A 81 14.96 21.61 -1.51
N SER A 82 14.57 21.03 -2.65
CA SER A 82 15.53 20.48 -3.62
C SER A 82 15.62 21.27 -4.93
N SER A 83 16.64 20.96 -5.72
CA SER A 83 16.92 21.48 -7.07
C SER A 83 15.81 21.19 -8.10
N VAL A 84 14.87 20.28 -7.83
CA VAL A 84 13.66 20.05 -8.67
C VAL A 84 12.89 21.36 -8.90
N THR A 85 12.88 22.27 -7.92
CA THR A 85 12.29 23.62 -8.07
C THR A 85 13.08 24.51 -9.06
N LYS A 86 14.28 24.09 -9.47
CA LYS A 86 15.14 24.80 -10.41
C LYS A 86 15.06 24.27 -11.86
N GLY A 87 14.12 23.34 -12.13
CA GLY A 87 13.91 22.78 -13.47
C GLY A 87 14.72 21.51 -13.80
N GLU A 88 15.35 20.87 -12.79
CA GLU A 88 16.02 19.60 -12.95
C GLU A 88 15.02 18.47 -13.29
N THR A 89 15.36 17.59 -14.23
CA THR A 89 14.49 16.46 -14.57
C THR A 89 14.54 15.36 -13.51
N LEU A 90 13.52 14.49 -13.49
CA LEU A 90 13.52 13.33 -12.58
C LEU A 90 14.75 12.44 -12.78
N ILE A 91 15.15 12.20 -14.02
CA ILE A 91 16.32 11.37 -14.33
C ILE A 91 17.60 12.02 -13.83
N ASP A 92 17.80 13.33 -14.04
CA ASP A 92 19.01 14.02 -13.60
C ASP A 92 19.10 14.00 -12.07
N THR A 93 17.98 14.27 -11.37
CA THR A 93 17.92 14.19 -9.89
C THR A 93 18.32 12.80 -9.40
N VAL A 94 17.76 11.75 -10.01
CA VAL A 94 18.05 10.36 -9.57
C VAL A 94 19.47 9.97 -9.92
N ASN A 95 19.98 10.30 -11.12
CA ASN A 95 21.36 10.00 -11.51
C ASN A 95 22.39 10.68 -10.59
N ASN A 96 22.14 11.93 -10.20
CA ASN A 96 22.98 12.63 -9.22
C ASN A 96 23.03 11.86 -7.88
N ILE A 97 21.90 11.35 -7.41
CA ILE A 97 21.81 10.56 -6.17
C ILE A 97 22.52 9.21 -6.34
N LEU A 98 22.30 8.51 -7.44
CA LEU A 98 22.93 7.21 -7.72
C LEU A 98 24.46 7.32 -7.88
N SER A 99 24.97 8.46 -8.36
CA SER A 99 26.41 8.74 -8.44
C SER A 99 27.10 8.72 -7.08
N MET A 100 26.33 8.84 -5.97
CA MET A 100 26.84 8.69 -4.60
C MET A 100 26.89 7.21 -4.13
N LYS A 101 26.81 6.24 -5.05
CA LYS A 101 26.80 4.80 -4.76
C LYS A 101 25.56 4.35 -3.96
N VAL A 102 24.41 4.79 -4.39
CA VAL A 102 23.12 4.32 -3.88
C VAL A 102 22.70 3.08 -4.65
N ASP A 103 22.32 2.03 -3.93
CA ASP A 103 22.00 0.70 -4.48
C ASP A 103 20.51 0.54 -4.78
N MET A 104 19.66 1.21 -4.00
CA MET A 104 18.21 1.06 -4.09
C MET A 104 17.49 2.40 -3.92
N VAL A 105 16.38 2.56 -4.64
CA VAL A 105 15.53 3.75 -4.58
C VAL A 105 14.12 3.38 -4.16
N VAL A 106 13.66 3.96 -3.06
CA VAL A 106 12.24 3.96 -2.67
C VAL A 106 11.61 5.26 -3.15
N MET A 107 10.72 5.18 -4.13
CA MET A 107 10.17 6.39 -4.75
C MET A 107 8.66 6.53 -4.55
N ARG A 108 8.24 7.73 -4.17
CA ARG A 108 6.84 8.16 -4.18
C ARG A 108 6.67 9.39 -5.07
N HIS A 109 5.76 9.32 -6.05
CA HIS A 109 5.64 10.36 -7.07
C HIS A 109 4.16 10.69 -7.35
N PRO A 110 3.81 11.97 -7.65
CA PRO A 110 2.44 12.33 -8.00
C PRO A 110 1.99 11.79 -9.37
N ASN A 111 2.91 11.56 -10.31
CA ASN A 111 2.59 11.08 -11.65
C ASN A 111 2.58 9.55 -11.70
N PRO A 112 1.51 8.93 -12.24
CA PRO A 112 1.44 7.50 -12.50
C PRO A 112 2.57 7.03 -13.43
N GLY A 113 3.14 5.84 -13.15
CA GLY A 113 4.17 5.23 -14.00
C GLY A 113 5.58 5.80 -13.82
N ALA A 114 5.80 6.75 -12.93
CA ALA A 114 7.13 7.34 -12.70
C ALA A 114 8.19 6.28 -12.33
N GLY A 115 7.83 5.27 -11.50
CA GLY A 115 8.72 4.16 -11.16
C GLY A 115 9.05 3.28 -12.38
N VAL A 116 8.06 2.99 -13.21
CA VAL A 116 8.25 2.22 -14.46
C VAL A 116 9.12 2.98 -15.46
N PHE A 117 8.94 4.29 -15.54
CA PHE A 117 9.80 5.12 -16.37
C PHE A 117 11.25 5.09 -15.89
N LEU A 118 11.46 5.29 -14.60
CA LEU A 118 12.79 5.33 -14.01
C LEU A 118 13.52 3.98 -14.11
N SER A 119 12.83 2.85 -13.91
CA SER A 119 13.44 1.51 -14.00
C SER A 119 14.04 1.15 -15.36
N LYS A 120 13.72 1.91 -16.41
CA LYS A 120 14.29 1.75 -17.76
C LYS A 120 15.53 2.60 -17.99
N HIS A 121 15.90 3.47 -17.06
CA HIS A 121 16.95 4.47 -17.25
C HIS A 121 18.04 4.41 -16.16
N VAL A 122 17.85 3.58 -15.13
CA VAL A 122 18.82 3.44 -14.04
C VAL A 122 19.00 1.98 -13.64
N ASP A 123 20.17 1.62 -13.16
CA ASP A 123 20.51 0.24 -12.78
C ASP A 123 20.09 -0.09 -11.34
N ALA A 124 19.80 0.92 -10.50
CA ALA A 124 19.39 0.71 -9.11
C ALA A 124 18.03 0.01 -9.01
N SER A 125 17.85 -0.81 -7.98
CA SER A 125 16.56 -1.43 -7.68
C SER A 125 15.54 -0.38 -7.22
N ILE A 126 14.31 -0.41 -7.78
CA ILE A 126 13.27 0.58 -7.50
C ILE A 126 12.08 -0.05 -6.78
N ILE A 127 11.68 0.59 -5.68
CA ILE A 127 10.45 0.26 -4.94
C ILE A 127 9.47 1.42 -5.09
N ASN A 128 8.29 1.15 -5.65
CA ASN A 128 7.19 2.10 -5.74
C ASN A 128 6.50 2.24 -4.37
N ALA A 129 6.67 3.39 -3.72
CA ALA A 129 5.99 3.77 -2.47
C ALA A 129 4.66 4.53 -2.71
N GLY A 130 4.16 4.47 -3.93
CA GLY A 130 2.89 5.05 -4.40
C GLY A 130 3.08 6.09 -5.48
N ASP A 131 2.44 5.88 -6.65
CA ASP A 131 2.51 6.77 -7.80
C ASP A 131 1.11 7.19 -8.28
N GLY A 132 0.80 8.48 -8.20
CA GLY A 132 -0.46 9.06 -8.63
C GLY A 132 -1.69 8.33 -8.08
N ALA A 133 -2.65 7.99 -8.95
CA ALA A 133 -3.79 7.11 -8.68
C ALA A 133 -3.56 5.69 -9.24
N HIS A 134 -2.30 5.30 -9.52
CA HIS A 134 -1.95 4.04 -10.20
C HIS A 134 -1.76 2.89 -9.22
N GLU A 135 -0.60 2.80 -8.52
CA GLU A 135 -0.35 1.69 -7.60
C GLU A 135 0.37 2.11 -6.31
N HIS A 136 0.17 1.31 -5.27
CA HIS A 136 0.94 1.32 -4.03
C HIS A 136 1.19 -0.12 -3.56
N PRO A 137 2.15 -0.83 -4.20
CA PRO A 137 2.28 -2.27 -4.04
C PRO A 137 2.51 -2.71 -2.59
N THR A 138 3.37 -2.02 -1.84
CA THR A 138 3.59 -2.40 -0.43
C THR A 138 2.38 -2.19 0.47
N GLN A 139 1.42 -1.33 0.07
CA GLN A 139 0.16 -1.21 0.81
C GLN A 139 -0.75 -2.42 0.54
N ALA A 140 -0.90 -2.84 -0.71
CA ALA A 140 -1.70 -4.02 -1.02
C ALA A 140 -1.11 -5.30 -0.43
N LEU A 141 0.22 -5.42 -0.40
CA LEU A 141 0.90 -6.54 0.24
C LEU A 141 0.62 -6.58 1.75
N LEU A 142 0.76 -5.45 2.46
CA LEU A 142 0.47 -5.42 3.89
C LEU A 142 -1.01 -5.63 4.21
N ASP A 143 -1.91 -5.13 3.36
CA ASP A 143 -3.36 -5.34 3.51
C ASP A 143 -3.70 -6.82 3.36
N SER A 144 -3.23 -7.47 2.29
CA SER A 144 -3.44 -8.90 2.04
C SER A 144 -2.76 -9.78 3.11
N TYR A 145 -1.56 -9.40 3.56
CA TYR A 145 -0.87 -10.06 4.67
C TYR A 145 -1.67 -9.98 5.98
N SER A 146 -2.27 -8.82 6.27
CA SER A 146 -3.10 -8.62 7.46
C SER A 146 -4.39 -9.45 7.41
N ILE A 147 -4.97 -9.62 6.23
CA ILE A 147 -6.11 -10.53 6.01
C ILE A 147 -5.69 -11.98 6.28
N ARG A 148 -4.56 -12.44 5.70
CA ARG A 148 -4.02 -13.79 5.95
C ARG A 148 -3.82 -14.03 7.45
N GLU A 149 -3.20 -13.10 8.14
CA GLU A 149 -2.94 -13.21 9.57
C GLU A 149 -4.23 -13.31 10.40
N LYS A 150 -5.24 -12.52 10.06
CA LYS A 150 -6.50 -12.47 10.81
C LYS A 150 -7.43 -13.64 10.51
N LEU A 151 -7.48 -14.11 9.26
CA LEU A 151 -8.46 -15.07 8.77
C LEU A 151 -7.85 -16.41 8.31
N GLY A 152 -6.53 -16.60 8.49
CA GLY A 152 -5.78 -17.81 8.12
C GLY A 152 -5.36 -17.87 6.66
N ASP A 153 -6.18 -17.40 5.75
CA ASP A 153 -5.88 -17.35 4.30
C ASP A 153 -6.62 -16.17 3.65
N VAL A 154 -6.13 -15.75 2.48
CA VAL A 154 -6.78 -14.78 1.59
C VAL A 154 -7.67 -15.49 0.57
N ALA A 155 -7.30 -16.69 0.15
CA ALA A 155 -8.05 -17.47 -0.84
C ALA A 155 -9.48 -17.74 -0.37
N GLY A 156 -10.43 -17.55 -1.29
CA GLY A 156 -11.86 -17.74 -1.03
C GLY A 156 -12.52 -16.66 -0.17
N LYS A 157 -11.78 -15.69 0.37
CA LYS A 157 -12.37 -14.60 1.14
C LYS A 157 -13.06 -13.58 0.24
N LYS A 158 -14.11 -12.97 0.77
CA LYS A 158 -14.89 -11.91 0.12
C LYS A 158 -14.44 -10.56 0.68
N VAL A 159 -13.81 -9.74 -0.14
CA VAL A 159 -13.29 -8.44 0.26
C VAL A 159 -14.04 -7.33 -0.45
N VAL A 160 -14.61 -6.39 0.30
CA VAL A 160 -15.17 -5.17 -0.27
C VAL A 160 -14.24 -3.98 0.00
N ILE A 161 -13.96 -3.21 -1.04
CA ILE A 161 -13.22 -1.96 -0.98
C ILE A 161 -14.23 -0.83 -1.09
N VAL A 162 -14.35 -0.02 -0.02
CA VAL A 162 -15.43 0.97 0.10
C VAL A 162 -14.88 2.39 0.04
N GLY A 163 -15.44 3.23 -0.81
CA GLY A 163 -15.20 4.67 -0.80
C GLY A 163 -14.77 5.27 -2.12
N ASP A 164 -13.74 6.10 -2.11
CA ASP A 164 -13.18 6.76 -3.30
C ASP A 164 -12.28 5.79 -4.08
N ILE A 165 -12.87 5.03 -4.97
CA ILE A 165 -12.17 4.05 -5.81
C ILE A 165 -11.39 4.75 -6.94
N LEU A 166 -11.98 5.82 -7.50
CA LEU A 166 -11.48 6.52 -8.69
C LEU A 166 -10.10 7.14 -8.47
N HIS A 167 -9.86 7.74 -7.30
CA HIS A 167 -8.61 8.44 -6.98
C HIS A 167 -7.66 7.59 -6.12
N SER A 168 -8.04 6.34 -5.80
CA SER A 168 -7.30 5.49 -4.87
C SER A 168 -6.33 4.54 -5.56
N ARG A 169 -5.04 4.83 -5.49
CA ARG A 169 -3.97 3.89 -5.84
C ARG A 169 -4.01 2.60 -5.00
N VAL A 170 -4.54 2.70 -3.77
CA VAL A 170 -4.66 1.56 -2.87
C VAL A 170 -5.74 0.60 -3.35
N ALA A 171 -6.87 1.12 -3.85
CA ALA A 171 -7.94 0.29 -4.40
C ALA A 171 -7.43 -0.61 -5.54
N LEU A 172 -6.73 -0.01 -6.51
CA LEU A 172 -6.24 -0.75 -7.68
C LEU A 172 -5.22 -1.83 -7.31
N SER A 173 -4.23 -1.48 -6.47
CA SER A 173 -3.25 -2.45 -6.01
C SER A 173 -3.87 -3.59 -5.19
N ASN A 174 -4.87 -3.28 -4.34
CA ASN A 174 -5.59 -4.31 -3.59
C ASN A 174 -6.40 -5.23 -4.50
N ILE A 175 -7.07 -4.70 -5.54
CA ILE A 175 -7.78 -5.51 -6.52
C ILE A 175 -6.82 -6.55 -7.13
N PHE A 176 -5.65 -6.12 -7.60
CA PHE A 176 -4.67 -7.04 -8.19
C PHE A 176 -4.12 -8.05 -7.19
N ALA A 177 -3.77 -7.63 -5.97
CA ALA A 177 -3.20 -8.53 -4.97
C ALA A 177 -4.20 -9.59 -4.51
N LEU A 178 -5.41 -9.16 -4.16
CA LEU A 178 -6.46 -10.03 -3.65
C LEU A 178 -6.90 -11.05 -4.69
N GLN A 179 -7.04 -10.64 -5.97
CA GLN A 179 -7.40 -11.57 -7.04
C GLN A 179 -6.30 -12.60 -7.31
N LYS A 180 -5.02 -12.20 -7.30
CA LYS A 180 -3.88 -13.14 -7.42
C LYS A 180 -3.85 -14.16 -6.29
N LEU A 181 -4.28 -13.76 -5.10
CA LEU A 181 -4.38 -14.62 -3.92
C LEU A 181 -5.73 -15.36 -3.82
N GLY A 182 -6.55 -15.36 -4.87
CA GLY A 182 -7.79 -16.14 -4.92
C GLY A 182 -8.98 -15.57 -4.15
N ALA A 183 -8.96 -14.29 -3.73
CA ALA A 183 -10.09 -13.64 -3.10
C ALA A 183 -11.12 -13.15 -4.13
N SER A 184 -12.39 -13.10 -3.71
CA SER A 184 -13.46 -12.42 -4.45
C SER A 184 -13.51 -10.95 -4.04
N VAL A 185 -13.45 -10.03 -5.00
CA VAL A 185 -13.41 -8.58 -4.73
C VAL A 185 -14.64 -7.87 -5.25
N LYS A 186 -15.22 -7.00 -4.41
CA LYS A 186 -16.18 -5.98 -4.82
C LYS A 186 -15.67 -4.59 -4.47
N VAL A 187 -16.10 -3.61 -5.24
CA VAL A 187 -15.95 -2.19 -4.89
C VAL A 187 -17.31 -1.61 -4.53
N CYS A 188 -17.35 -0.70 -3.55
CA CYS A 188 -18.57 -0.05 -3.11
C CYS A 188 -18.32 1.45 -2.91
N GLY A 189 -19.25 2.27 -3.43
CA GLY A 189 -19.17 3.72 -3.26
C GLY A 189 -20.19 4.47 -4.13
N PRO A 190 -20.17 5.81 -4.08
CA PRO A 190 -20.94 6.63 -5.03
C PRO A 190 -20.56 6.28 -6.47
N LYS A 191 -21.54 6.19 -7.36
CA LYS A 191 -21.30 5.87 -8.79
C LYS A 191 -20.29 6.81 -9.45
N THR A 192 -20.24 8.05 -9.01
CA THR A 192 -19.30 9.09 -9.47
C THR A 192 -17.86 8.83 -9.05
N LEU A 193 -17.62 8.06 -7.97
CA LEU A 193 -16.31 7.67 -7.45
C LEU A 193 -15.91 6.24 -7.85
N ILE A 194 -16.68 5.58 -8.69
CA ILE A 194 -16.34 4.28 -9.26
C ILE A 194 -15.87 4.48 -10.70
N PRO A 195 -14.65 4.03 -11.07
CA PRO A 195 -14.16 4.14 -12.43
C PRO A 195 -15.08 3.45 -13.44
N LYS A 196 -15.32 4.10 -14.58
CA LYS A 196 -16.07 3.46 -15.68
C LYS A 196 -15.36 2.19 -16.12
N HIS A 197 -16.14 1.13 -16.34
CA HIS A 197 -15.64 -0.17 -16.80
C HIS A 197 -14.68 -0.89 -15.83
N ILE A 198 -14.76 -0.60 -14.53
CA ILE A 198 -13.95 -1.28 -13.52
C ILE A 198 -14.24 -2.79 -13.46
N GLU A 199 -15.42 -3.21 -13.87
CA GLU A 199 -15.84 -4.61 -14.01
C GLU A 199 -14.94 -5.42 -14.97
N LYS A 200 -14.21 -4.77 -15.89
CA LYS A 200 -13.19 -5.41 -16.73
C LYS A 200 -12.00 -5.95 -15.94
N LEU A 201 -11.85 -5.52 -14.68
CA LEU A 201 -10.89 -6.08 -13.74
C LEU A 201 -11.46 -7.27 -12.95
N ASN A 202 -12.58 -7.86 -13.38
CA ASN A 202 -13.27 -8.96 -12.69
C ASN A 202 -13.67 -8.63 -11.24
N VAL A 203 -14.07 -7.39 -10.98
CA VAL A 203 -14.61 -6.96 -9.69
C VAL A 203 -16.09 -6.70 -9.76
N GLY A 204 -16.82 -7.10 -8.72
CA GLY A 204 -18.22 -6.73 -8.58
C GLY A 204 -18.36 -5.27 -8.15
N VAL A 205 -19.44 -4.61 -8.59
CA VAL A 205 -19.76 -3.24 -8.20
C VAL A 205 -21.02 -3.23 -7.35
N GLU A 206 -20.95 -2.56 -6.20
CA GLU A 206 -22.09 -2.36 -5.30
C GLU A 206 -22.22 -0.86 -4.98
N THR A 207 -23.42 -0.37 -4.89
CA THR A 207 -23.70 1.04 -4.55
C THR A 207 -24.49 1.19 -3.25
N ASN A 208 -24.79 0.09 -2.59
CA ASN A 208 -25.41 0.04 -1.28
C ASN A 208 -24.42 -0.55 -0.26
N LEU A 209 -24.02 0.26 0.73
CA LEU A 209 -23.05 -0.16 1.73
C LEU A 209 -23.51 -1.39 2.51
N ARG A 210 -24.78 -1.45 2.92
CA ARG A 210 -25.30 -2.58 3.69
C ARG A 210 -25.20 -3.90 2.93
N ASN A 211 -25.60 -3.92 1.66
CA ASN A 211 -25.49 -5.10 0.81
C ASN A 211 -24.02 -5.55 0.66
N ALA A 212 -23.12 -4.58 0.51
CA ALA A 212 -21.69 -4.84 0.40
C ALA A 212 -21.12 -5.49 1.68
N LEU A 213 -21.52 -4.98 2.84
CA LEU A 213 -21.07 -5.49 4.15
C LEU A 213 -21.69 -6.86 4.48
N GLU A 214 -22.94 -7.10 4.14
CA GLU A 214 -23.59 -8.42 4.31
C GLU A 214 -22.92 -9.49 3.42
N TRP A 215 -22.38 -9.09 2.28
CA TRP A 215 -21.67 -10.02 1.38
C TRP A 215 -20.24 -10.33 1.83
N CYS A 216 -19.49 -9.36 2.38
CA CYS A 216 -18.03 -9.47 2.57
C CYS A 216 -17.64 -10.12 3.91
N ASP A 217 -16.43 -10.68 3.96
CA ASP A 217 -15.74 -11.09 5.17
C ASP A 217 -14.81 -9.97 5.68
N VAL A 218 -14.34 -9.13 4.75
CA VAL A 218 -13.43 -8.00 5.03
C VAL A 218 -13.95 -6.75 4.34
N ALA A 219 -14.05 -5.66 5.07
CA ALA A 219 -14.33 -4.33 4.57
C ALA A 219 -13.09 -3.43 4.66
N ASN A 220 -12.50 -3.08 3.53
CA ASN A 220 -11.40 -2.12 3.44
C ASN A 220 -11.97 -0.74 3.14
N MET A 221 -12.08 0.10 4.19
CA MET A 221 -12.64 1.44 4.10
C MET A 221 -11.57 2.41 3.58
N LEU A 222 -11.83 3.07 2.45
CA LEU A 222 -10.89 4.02 1.87
C LEU A 222 -11.15 5.44 2.39
N ARG A 223 -10.08 6.20 2.52
CA ARG A 223 -10.16 7.63 2.80
C ARG A 223 -10.79 8.37 1.62
N VAL A 224 -11.71 9.29 1.90
CA VAL A 224 -12.18 10.29 0.92
C VAL A 224 -11.05 11.29 0.67
N GLN A 225 -10.58 11.39 -0.58
CA GLN A 225 -9.39 12.17 -0.95
C GLN A 225 -9.79 13.54 -1.52
N ASN A 226 -10.38 14.41 -0.69
CA ASN A 226 -10.86 15.73 -1.11
C ASN A 226 -9.75 16.57 -1.80
N GLU A 227 -8.48 16.37 -1.42
CA GLU A 227 -7.33 17.03 -2.01
C GLU A 227 -6.98 16.61 -3.44
N ARG A 228 -7.61 15.56 -3.96
CA ARG A 228 -7.44 15.04 -5.33
C ARG A 228 -8.67 15.27 -6.20
N MET A 229 -9.69 15.89 -5.64
CA MET A 229 -10.95 16.13 -6.34
C MET A 229 -10.96 17.56 -6.89
N ASP A 230 -10.86 17.70 -8.20
CA ASP A 230 -10.98 19.00 -8.89
C ASP A 230 -12.43 19.49 -8.95
N ILE A 231 -13.38 18.58 -8.80
CA ILE A 231 -14.82 18.84 -8.78
C ILE A 231 -15.51 18.06 -7.66
N SER A 232 -16.74 18.46 -7.30
CA SER A 232 -17.53 17.71 -6.30
C SER A 232 -18.11 16.45 -6.92
N TYR A 233 -17.70 15.27 -6.43
CA TYR A 233 -18.20 13.96 -6.84
C TYR A 233 -19.41 13.49 -6.03
N PHE A 234 -19.73 14.17 -4.95
CA PHE A 234 -20.92 13.96 -4.11
C PHE A 234 -21.34 15.30 -3.50
N PRO A 235 -22.62 15.49 -3.17
CA PRO A 235 -23.16 16.81 -2.80
C PRO A 235 -22.51 17.39 -1.53
N THR A 236 -22.36 16.57 -0.47
CA THR A 236 -21.75 16.98 0.80
C THR A 236 -21.04 15.80 1.49
N THR A 237 -20.02 16.09 2.30
CA THR A 237 -19.39 15.08 3.16
C THR A 237 -20.41 14.40 4.09
N ARG A 238 -21.41 15.14 4.59
CA ARG A 238 -22.48 14.60 5.43
C ARG A 238 -23.29 13.53 4.70
N GLU A 239 -23.64 13.76 3.45
CA GLU A 239 -24.41 12.82 2.63
C GLU A 239 -23.56 11.58 2.30
N TYR A 240 -22.27 11.77 1.97
CA TYR A 240 -21.34 10.65 1.83
C TYR A 240 -21.31 9.79 3.09
N THR A 241 -21.13 10.43 4.27
CA THR A 241 -21.10 9.73 5.57
C THR A 241 -22.39 8.95 5.85
N GLN A 242 -23.54 9.52 5.54
CA GLN A 242 -24.84 8.85 5.74
C GLN A 242 -25.02 7.62 4.85
N GLN A 243 -24.46 7.61 3.63
CA GLN A 243 -24.65 6.53 2.66
C GLN A 243 -23.51 5.49 2.72
N PHE A 244 -22.27 5.91 2.96
CA PHE A 244 -21.07 5.08 2.84
C PHE A 244 -20.17 5.08 4.07
N GLY A 245 -20.49 5.86 5.10
CA GLY A 245 -19.76 5.87 6.38
C GLY A 245 -20.11 4.64 7.21
N LEU A 246 -19.07 3.90 7.64
CA LEU A 246 -19.24 2.76 8.54
C LEU A 246 -19.28 3.22 9.98
N ASN A 247 -20.40 2.96 10.65
CA ASN A 247 -20.62 3.26 12.06
C ASN A 247 -21.00 1.99 12.85
N LYS A 248 -20.99 2.11 14.17
CA LYS A 248 -21.26 0.98 15.07
C LYS A 248 -22.67 0.41 14.88
N ALA A 249 -23.68 1.24 14.66
CA ALA A 249 -25.05 0.77 14.47
C ALA A 249 -25.19 -0.11 13.23
N ILE A 250 -24.51 0.26 12.12
CA ILE A 250 -24.46 -0.57 10.91
C ILE A 250 -23.73 -1.88 11.23
N LEU A 251 -22.56 -1.82 11.87
CA LEU A 251 -21.74 -2.99 12.16
C LEU A 251 -22.47 -3.99 13.07
N ASP A 252 -23.11 -3.49 14.12
CA ASP A 252 -23.88 -4.33 15.06
C ASP A 252 -25.17 -4.91 14.45
N SER A 253 -25.68 -4.29 13.38
CA SER A 253 -26.87 -4.79 12.65
C SER A 253 -26.57 -5.90 11.64
N LEU A 254 -25.30 -6.23 11.40
CA LEU A 254 -24.92 -7.33 10.54
C LEU A 254 -25.12 -8.67 11.25
N ASN A 255 -25.60 -9.68 10.53
CA ASN A 255 -25.79 -11.04 11.08
C ASN A 255 -24.48 -11.85 11.17
N LYS A 256 -23.33 -11.20 11.02
CA LYS A 256 -22.00 -11.80 11.07
C LYS A 256 -20.93 -10.80 11.49
N GLU A 257 -19.82 -11.30 11.98
CA GLU A 257 -18.64 -10.49 12.20
C GLU A 257 -17.87 -10.33 10.88
N ILE A 258 -17.36 -9.11 10.64
CA ILE A 258 -16.49 -8.79 9.53
C ILE A 258 -15.21 -8.14 10.03
N VAL A 259 -14.12 -8.28 9.30
CA VAL A 259 -12.86 -7.56 9.57
C VAL A 259 -12.92 -6.18 8.94
N VAL A 260 -12.58 -5.15 9.73
CA VAL A 260 -12.55 -3.76 9.25
C VAL A 260 -11.10 -3.31 9.10
N MET A 261 -10.78 -2.78 7.92
CA MET A 261 -9.47 -2.29 7.52
C MET A 261 -9.54 -0.84 7.02
N HIS A 262 -8.41 -0.14 7.09
CA HIS A 262 -8.27 1.19 6.53
C HIS A 262 -6.79 1.51 6.24
N PRO A 263 -6.40 1.93 5.02
CA PRO A 263 -4.99 2.21 4.69
C PRO A 263 -4.44 3.48 5.36
N GLY A 264 -5.33 4.26 6.00
CA GLY A 264 -5.03 5.52 6.67
C GLY A 264 -4.56 6.65 5.72
N PRO A 265 -4.56 7.93 6.21
CA PRO A 265 -5.11 8.38 7.49
C PRO A 265 -6.64 8.27 7.52
N ILE A 266 -7.20 8.08 8.70
CA ILE A 266 -8.65 8.02 8.88
C ILE A 266 -9.19 9.45 9.00
N ASN A 267 -10.25 9.77 8.25
CA ASN A 267 -11.10 10.92 8.55
C ASN A 267 -12.23 10.43 9.47
N ARG A 268 -11.97 10.45 10.79
CA ARG A 268 -12.92 9.95 11.79
C ARG A 268 -14.25 10.70 11.69
N GLY A 269 -15.35 9.95 11.63
CA GLY A 269 -16.69 10.49 11.45
C GLY A 269 -17.09 10.74 9.98
N VAL A 270 -16.22 10.45 9.01
CA VAL A 270 -16.52 10.51 7.58
C VAL A 270 -16.71 9.10 7.02
N GLU A 271 -15.61 8.40 6.68
CA GLU A 271 -15.67 7.03 6.14
C GLU A 271 -15.81 5.96 7.22
N ILE A 272 -15.39 6.27 8.45
CA ILE A 272 -15.48 5.37 9.60
C ILE A 272 -15.60 6.16 10.90
N THR A 273 -16.46 5.72 11.82
CA THR A 273 -16.56 6.34 13.13
C THR A 273 -15.47 5.85 14.08
N SER A 274 -15.21 6.62 15.16
CA SER A 274 -14.12 6.31 16.11
C SER A 274 -14.34 4.99 16.83
N ASP A 275 -15.57 4.71 17.23
CA ASP A 275 -15.96 3.48 17.91
C ASP A 275 -15.77 2.22 17.06
N VAL A 276 -15.94 2.33 15.74
CA VAL A 276 -15.62 1.24 14.79
C VAL A 276 -14.12 1.12 14.57
N ALA A 277 -13.43 2.25 14.35
CA ALA A 277 -11.98 2.25 14.12
C ALA A 277 -11.19 1.67 15.31
N ASP A 278 -11.71 1.85 16.52
CA ASP A 278 -11.09 1.39 17.77
C ASP A 278 -11.74 0.08 18.28
N SER A 279 -12.59 -0.58 17.48
CA SER A 279 -13.27 -1.84 17.83
C SER A 279 -12.36 -3.07 17.67
N LYS A 280 -12.80 -4.21 18.25
CA LYS A 280 -12.13 -5.52 18.09
C LYS A 280 -12.15 -6.08 16.66
N GLN A 281 -13.07 -5.60 15.82
CA GLN A 281 -13.19 -5.99 14.41
C GLN A 281 -12.22 -5.20 13.52
N SER A 282 -11.68 -4.08 14.01
CA SER A 282 -10.69 -3.25 13.33
C SER A 282 -9.29 -3.83 13.51
N ILE A 283 -8.58 -3.98 12.38
CA ILE A 283 -7.17 -4.39 12.35
C ILE A 283 -6.26 -3.28 11.81
N ILE A 284 -6.68 -2.02 11.95
CA ILE A 284 -5.98 -0.86 11.38
C ILE A 284 -4.58 -0.68 11.97
N LEU A 285 -4.41 -0.91 13.26
CA LEU A 285 -3.09 -0.80 13.91
C LEU A 285 -2.19 -1.99 13.57
N GLU A 286 -2.75 -3.18 13.41
CA GLU A 286 -2.05 -4.37 12.92
C GLU A 286 -1.54 -4.14 11.49
N GLN A 287 -2.33 -3.50 10.60
CA GLN A 287 -1.87 -3.11 9.26
C GLN A 287 -0.62 -2.21 9.33
N VAL A 288 -0.55 -1.28 10.29
CA VAL A 288 0.63 -0.40 10.46
C VAL A 288 1.86 -1.22 10.85
N GLN A 289 1.73 -2.14 11.79
CA GLN A 289 2.82 -3.02 12.21
C GLN A 289 3.26 -3.94 11.07
N ASN A 290 2.31 -4.59 10.41
CA ASN A 290 2.54 -5.47 9.26
C ASN A 290 3.22 -4.73 8.11
N GLY A 291 2.92 -3.44 7.96
CA GLY A 291 3.58 -2.60 6.96
C GLY A 291 5.08 -2.48 7.14
N VAL A 292 5.59 -2.54 8.37
CA VAL A 292 7.04 -2.54 8.60
C VAL A 292 7.65 -3.89 8.21
N ALA A 293 7.04 -5.01 8.61
CA ALA A 293 7.51 -6.35 8.28
C ALA A 293 7.53 -6.61 6.76
N ILE A 294 6.46 -6.24 6.05
CA ILE A 294 6.36 -6.34 4.58
C ILE A 294 7.44 -5.50 3.89
N ARG A 295 7.67 -4.26 4.34
CA ARG A 295 8.73 -3.42 3.75
C ARG A 295 10.12 -3.97 4.02
N MET A 296 10.37 -4.53 5.21
CA MET A 296 11.62 -5.24 5.49
C MET A 296 11.79 -6.43 4.52
N ALA A 297 10.76 -7.24 4.32
CA ALA A 297 10.80 -8.38 3.41
C ALA A 297 11.08 -7.96 1.95
N VAL A 298 10.36 -6.97 1.44
CA VAL A 298 10.54 -6.45 0.07
C VAL A 298 11.96 -5.91 -0.13
N ILE A 299 12.45 -5.08 0.78
CA ILE A 299 13.78 -4.49 0.71
C ILE A 299 14.84 -5.59 0.75
N TYR A 300 14.73 -6.54 1.68
CA TYR A 300 15.67 -7.65 1.84
C TYR A 300 15.74 -8.52 0.58
N LEU A 301 14.59 -8.93 0.04
CA LEU A 301 14.51 -9.79 -1.14
C LEU A 301 15.03 -9.11 -2.42
N LEU A 302 14.80 -7.81 -2.58
CA LEU A 302 15.36 -7.07 -3.71
C LEU A 302 16.86 -6.82 -3.56
N ALA A 303 17.33 -6.52 -2.33
CA ALA A 303 18.74 -6.31 -2.07
C ALA A 303 19.59 -7.59 -2.24
N SER A 304 19.03 -8.78 -1.98
CA SER A 304 19.74 -10.04 -2.22
C SER A 304 20.12 -10.24 -3.69
N LYS A 305 19.32 -9.69 -4.62
CA LYS A 305 19.62 -9.75 -6.07
C LYS A 305 20.76 -8.81 -6.49
N ILE A 306 20.94 -7.69 -5.79
CA ILE A 306 22.03 -6.73 -6.07
C ILE A 306 23.39 -7.40 -5.76
N LYS A 307 23.49 -8.09 -4.65
CA LYS A 307 24.74 -8.75 -4.22
C LYS A 307 25.20 -9.91 -5.13
N HIS A 308 24.27 -10.54 -5.87
CA HIS A 308 24.59 -11.63 -6.80
C HIS A 308 25.07 -11.16 -8.17
N HIS A 309 24.98 -9.87 -8.48
CA HIS A 309 25.47 -9.33 -9.75
C HIS A 309 26.93 -8.81 -9.65
N GLU A 310 27.54 -8.80 -8.47
CA GLU A 310 28.94 -8.36 -8.23
C GLU A 310 29.93 -9.53 -8.08
N ASP A 311 29.47 -10.78 -8.03
CA ASP A 311 30.25 -12.02 -8.05
C ASP A 311 30.27 -12.64 -9.47
#